data_8ea37ba9b72205178295a24b0bd40147
#
_entry.id   8ea37ba9b72205178295a24b0bd40147
#
_cell.length_a   1.000
_cell.length_b   1.000
_cell.length_c   1.000
_cell.angle_alpha   90.00
_cell.angle_beta   90.00
_cell.angle_gamma   90.00
#
_symmetry.space_group_name_H-M   'P 1'
#
loop_
_entity.id
_entity.type
_entity.pdbx_description
1 polymer ?
#
loop_
_entity_poly.entity_id
_entity_poly.type
_entity_poly.pdbx_seq_one_letter_code
_entity_poly.pdbx_strand_id
1 'polypeptide(L)'
;MTPARVIVADPAWKFSDSLPGKSRGAIRQYKCLSVQDIIRFPLPPIADDAMLLLWRVSSMAEEAYQVVRAWGFVPKSEIVWEKLTKLGKLHFGMGRYVRASHETCIVATRGRFKVRDRSVRSRFSARVPVGDDGKYIHSAKPHEIFAIAERLSPGPYVEMFARPRRAGWTCFGDEVE
;
A
#
# COMPACT_ATOMS: atom_id res chain seq x y z
N MET A 1 -16.15 -7.51 -15.62
CA MET A 1 -15.25 -6.44 -15.12
C MET A 1 -14.10 -6.29 -16.10
N THR A 2 -13.75 -5.08 -16.49
CA THR A 2 -12.57 -4.81 -17.35
C THR A 2 -11.29 -5.16 -16.59
N PRO A 3 -10.32 -5.88 -17.19
CA PRO A 3 -9.09 -6.25 -16.52
C PRO A 3 -8.30 -5.04 -16.01
N ALA A 4 -7.85 -5.09 -14.77
CA ALA A 4 -7.11 -4.04 -14.11
C ALA A 4 -5.73 -3.83 -14.77
N ARG A 5 -5.40 -2.59 -15.09
CA ARG A 5 -4.08 -2.20 -15.59
C ARG A 5 -3.17 -1.68 -14.49
N VAL A 6 -3.76 -1.08 -13.45
CA VAL A 6 -3.02 -0.62 -12.27
C VAL A 6 -3.75 -1.10 -11.02
N ILE A 7 -3.00 -1.70 -10.12
CA ILE A 7 -3.48 -2.20 -8.83
C ILE A 7 -2.69 -1.49 -7.73
N VAL A 8 -3.40 -0.89 -6.78
CA VAL A 8 -2.85 -0.43 -5.49
C VAL A 8 -3.35 -1.37 -4.42
N ALA A 9 -2.46 -1.93 -3.60
CA ALA A 9 -2.80 -2.87 -2.55
C ALA A 9 -2.13 -2.51 -1.23
N ASP A 10 -2.91 -2.50 -0.15
CA ASP A 10 -2.45 -2.25 1.22
C ASP A 10 -2.95 -3.35 2.17
N PRO A 11 -2.38 -4.57 2.10
CA PRO A 11 -2.82 -5.67 2.95
C PRO A 11 -2.62 -5.37 4.44
N ALA A 12 -3.54 -5.84 5.27
CA ALA A 12 -3.40 -5.80 6.72
C ALA A 12 -2.40 -6.89 7.17
N TRP A 13 -1.11 -6.61 7.02
CA TRP A 13 -0.02 -7.55 7.32
C TRP A 13 -0.03 -8.02 8.77
N LYS A 14 -0.03 -9.34 8.99
CA LYS A 14 0.17 -9.93 10.31
C LYS A 14 1.66 -10.01 10.60
N PHE A 15 2.18 -9.04 11.33
CA PHE A 15 3.56 -9.06 11.82
C PHE A 15 3.58 -9.28 13.34
N SER A 16 4.60 -9.98 13.83
CA SER A 16 4.78 -10.19 15.27
C SER A 16 5.47 -8.94 15.86
N ASP A 17 4.70 -8.16 16.62
CA ASP A 17 5.28 -7.12 17.47
C ASP A 17 5.50 -7.72 18.86
N SER A 18 6.71 -8.25 19.09
CA SER A 18 7.10 -8.92 20.32
C SER A 18 7.55 -7.95 21.41
N LEU A 19 6.83 -6.84 21.60
CA LEU A 19 7.05 -5.98 22.75
C LEU A 19 6.45 -6.62 24.01
N PRO A 20 7.21 -6.80 25.12
CA PRO A 20 6.69 -7.28 26.37
C PRO A 20 5.59 -6.35 26.90
N GLY A 21 4.41 -6.88 27.19
CA GLY A 21 3.30 -6.15 27.77
C GLY A 21 2.36 -5.51 26.75
N LYS A 22 1.18 -6.12 26.61
CA LYS A 22 -0.01 -5.70 25.83
C LYS A 22 0.24 -5.40 24.36
N SER A 23 -0.22 -6.27 23.50
CA SER A 23 -0.25 -6.12 22.05
C SER A 23 -0.81 -4.75 21.64
N ARG A 24 0.08 -3.78 21.38
CA ARG A 24 -0.21 -2.49 20.81
C ARG A 24 0.12 -2.56 19.32
N GLY A 25 -0.86 -2.68 18.47
CA GLY A 25 -0.62 -2.73 17.03
C GLY A 25 -1.87 -3.01 16.23
N ALA A 26 -1.73 -3.15 14.91
CA ALA A 26 -2.81 -3.40 13.97
C ALA A 26 -3.71 -4.59 14.34
N ILE A 27 -3.17 -5.60 15.03
CA ILE A 27 -3.90 -6.80 15.50
C ILE A 27 -5.13 -6.48 16.34
N ARG A 28 -5.17 -5.34 17.02
CA ARG A 28 -6.32 -4.92 17.84
C ARG A 28 -7.43 -4.24 17.06
N GLN A 29 -7.15 -3.72 15.88
CA GLN A 29 -8.08 -2.88 15.13
C GLN A 29 -8.60 -3.56 13.85
N TYR A 30 -7.84 -4.50 13.27
CA TYR A 30 -8.19 -5.13 12.00
C TYR A 30 -7.85 -6.63 12.03
N LYS A 31 -8.60 -7.43 11.25
CA LYS A 31 -8.28 -8.82 10.98
C LYS A 31 -7.01 -8.89 10.13
N CYS A 32 -5.85 -9.03 10.80
CA CYS A 32 -4.57 -9.17 10.10
C CYS A 32 -4.50 -10.48 9.32
N LEU A 33 -3.95 -10.43 8.12
CA LEU A 33 -3.80 -11.56 7.21
C LEU A 33 -2.38 -12.11 7.30
N SER A 34 -2.25 -13.44 7.32
CA SER A 34 -0.95 -14.07 7.14
C SER A 34 -0.45 -13.86 5.71
N VAL A 35 0.85 -14.02 5.47
CA VAL A 35 1.44 -13.94 4.13
C VAL A 35 0.75 -14.90 3.17
N GLN A 36 0.43 -16.12 3.64
CA GLN A 36 -0.26 -17.12 2.83
C GLN A 36 -1.71 -16.73 2.51
N ASP A 37 -2.42 -16.08 3.43
CA ASP A 37 -3.77 -15.56 3.16
C ASP A 37 -3.73 -14.43 2.14
N ILE A 38 -2.72 -13.54 2.21
CA ILE A 38 -2.52 -12.48 1.23
C ILE A 38 -2.19 -13.08 -0.15
N ILE A 39 -1.29 -14.08 -0.21
CA ILE A 39 -0.96 -14.75 -1.47
C ILE A 39 -2.19 -15.39 -2.12
N ARG A 40 -3.05 -16.01 -1.31
CA ARG A 40 -4.28 -16.69 -1.77
C ARG A 40 -5.46 -15.74 -1.97
N PHE A 41 -5.30 -14.47 -1.63
CA PHE A 41 -6.40 -13.51 -1.76
C PHE A 41 -6.88 -13.43 -3.22
N PRO A 42 -8.19 -13.51 -3.48
CA PRO A 42 -8.72 -13.51 -4.84
C PRO A 42 -8.36 -12.21 -5.56
N LEU A 43 -7.62 -12.34 -6.65
CA LEU A 43 -7.26 -11.20 -7.49
C LEU A 43 -8.37 -10.88 -8.49
N PRO A 44 -8.62 -9.60 -8.77
CA PRO A 44 -9.49 -9.22 -9.88
C PRO A 44 -8.87 -9.67 -11.23
N PRO A 45 -9.63 -9.69 -12.32
CA PRO A 45 -9.05 -9.83 -13.65
C PRO A 45 -7.95 -8.78 -13.87
N ILE A 46 -6.75 -9.24 -14.26
CA ILE A 46 -5.58 -8.39 -14.45
C ILE A 46 -5.19 -8.39 -15.92
N ALA A 47 -4.93 -7.21 -16.49
CA ALA A 47 -4.45 -7.06 -17.85
C ALA A 47 -3.07 -7.74 -18.04
N ASP A 48 -2.75 -8.17 -19.26
CA ASP A 48 -1.44 -8.78 -19.56
C ASP A 48 -0.30 -7.83 -19.25
N ASP A 49 -0.48 -6.53 -19.56
CA ASP A 49 0.46 -5.46 -19.23
C ASP A 49 -0.09 -4.66 -18.06
N ALA A 50 0.37 -4.93 -16.85
CA ALA A 50 -0.15 -4.30 -15.65
C ALA A 50 0.96 -3.88 -14.66
N MET A 51 0.61 -2.94 -13.77
CA MET A 51 1.45 -2.47 -12.67
C MET A 51 0.76 -2.78 -11.33
N LEU A 52 1.56 -3.21 -10.36
CA LEU A 52 1.19 -3.36 -8.96
C LEU A 52 1.98 -2.37 -8.12
N LEU A 53 1.28 -1.64 -7.26
CA LEU A 53 1.80 -0.81 -6.18
C LEU A 53 1.39 -1.47 -4.86
N LEU A 54 2.33 -2.18 -4.20
CA LEU A 54 2.07 -2.93 -2.98
C LEU A 54 2.73 -2.27 -1.77
N TRP A 55 1.92 -1.80 -0.82
CA TRP A 55 2.42 -1.30 0.45
C TRP A 55 2.95 -2.44 1.32
N ARG A 56 4.06 -2.20 1.98
CA ARG A 56 4.69 -3.17 2.88
C ARG A 56 5.05 -2.59 4.24
N VAL A 57 5.07 -3.44 5.23
CA VAL A 57 5.67 -3.15 6.53
C VAL A 57 7.19 -3.32 6.43
N SER A 58 7.97 -2.46 7.06
CA SER A 58 9.44 -2.48 6.97
C SER A 58 10.06 -3.81 7.40
N SER A 59 9.49 -4.47 8.41
CA SER A 59 9.98 -5.77 8.92
C SER A 59 9.59 -6.97 8.05
N MET A 60 8.74 -6.78 7.03
CA MET A 60 8.21 -7.84 6.17
C MET A 60 8.56 -7.60 4.69
N ALA A 61 9.75 -7.11 4.42
CA ALA A 61 10.17 -6.79 3.06
C ALA A 61 10.25 -8.05 2.19
N GLU A 62 10.84 -9.13 2.72
CA GLU A 62 10.99 -10.39 2.00
C GLU A 62 9.63 -11.02 1.68
N GLU A 63 8.73 -11.07 2.66
CA GLU A 63 7.38 -11.58 2.50
C GLU A 63 6.57 -10.76 1.48
N ALA A 64 6.74 -9.44 1.47
CA ALA A 64 6.07 -8.60 0.50
C ALA A 64 6.56 -8.89 -0.93
N TYR A 65 7.84 -9.14 -1.12
CA TYR A 65 8.36 -9.58 -2.42
C TYR A 65 7.87 -10.99 -2.81
N GLN A 66 7.65 -11.89 -1.85
CA GLN A 66 7.02 -13.19 -2.11
C GLN A 66 5.59 -13.00 -2.62
N VAL A 67 4.79 -12.14 -2.00
CA VAL A 67 3.42 -11.81 -2.44
C VAL A 67 3.43 -11.25 -3.87
N VAL A 68 4.29 -10.27 -4.15
CA VAL A 68 4.43 -9.68 -5.50
C VAL A 68 4.64 -10.76 -6.56
N ARG A 69 5.58 -11.69 -6.30
CA ARG A 69 5.89 -12.78 -7.25
C ARG A 69 4.75 -13.78 -7.36
N ALA A 70 4.11 -14.15 -6.25
CA ALA A 70 2.99 -15.08 -6.23
C ALA A 70 1.77 -14.53 -7.00
N TRP A 71 1.58 -13.20 -7.02
CA TRP A 71 0.55 -12.55 -7.83
C TRP A 71 0.93 -12.37 -9.31
N GLY A 72 2.08 -12.91 -9.73
CA GLY A 72 2.54 -12.89 -11.13
C GLY A 72 3.18 -11.59 -11.57
N PHE A 73 3.68 -10.78 -10.63
CA PHE A 73 4.41 -9.54 -10.92
C PHE A 73 5.91 -9.67 -10.68
N VAL A 74 6.68 -8.85 -11.39
CA VAL A 74 8.13 -8.72 -11.23
C VAL A 74 8.45 -7.40 -10.55
N PRO A 75 9.08 -7.39 -9.36
CA PRO A 75 9.50 -6.16 -8.70
C PRO A 75 10.45 -5.35 -9.58
N LYS A 76 10.30 -4.03 -9.62
CA LYS A 76 11.10 -3.11 -10.43
C LYS A 76 11.77 -2.00 -9.64
N SER A 77 11.02 -1.42 -8.68
CA SER A 77 11.46 -0.25 -7.91
C SER A 77 10.62 -0.14 -6.65
N GLU A 78 10.83 0.92 -5.89
CA GLU A 78 10.03 1.29 -4.73
C GLU A 78 9.68 2.77 -4.77
N ILE A 79 8.54 3.12 -4.17
CA ILE A 79 8.16 4.49 -3.87
C ILE A 79 8.11 4.64 -2.36
N VAL A 80 8.78 5.66 -1.85
CA VAL A 80 8.83 5.97 -0.41
C VAL A 80 7.90 7.13 -0.09
N TRP A 81 6.99 6.91 0.82
CA TRP A 81 6.20 7.97 1.43
C TRP A 81 6.92 8.46 2.69
N GLU A 82 7.47 9.67 2.63
CA GLU A 82 7.98 10.39 3.79
C GLU A 82 6.79 10.97 4.57
N LYS A 83 6.60 10.48 5.78
CA LYS A 83 5.47 10.85 6.65
C LYS A 83 5.67 12.23 7.27
N LEU A 84 4.72 13.11 7.09
CA LEU A 84 4.68 14.40 7.76
C LEU A 84 3.61 14.43 8.86
N THR A 85 3.90 15.13 9.95
CA THR A 85 2.92 15.45 10.99
C THR A 85 1.86 16.43 10.46
N LYS A 86 0.80 16.69 11.22
CA LYS A 86 -0.19 17.72 10.93
C LYS A 86 0.45 19.11 10.70
N LEU A 87 1.57 19.39 11.37
CA LEU A 87 2.31 20.64 11.25
C LEU A 87 3.37 20.64 10.14
N GLY A 88 3.41 19.60 9.30
CA GLY A 88 4.37 19.48 8.19
C GLY A 88 5.81 19.11 8.62
N LYS A 89 6.03 18.76 9.89
CA LYS A 89 7.33 18.26 10.36
C LYS A 89 7.47 16.78 10.07
N LEU A 90 8.71 16.29 9.95
CA LEU A 90 8.97 14.85 9.77
C LEU A 90 8.35 14.06 10.93
N HIS A 91 7.61 13.00 10.59
CA HIS A 91 6.98 12.13 11.58
C HIS A 91 8.03 11.34 12.35
N PHE A 92 7.83 11.21 13.65
CA PHE A 92 8.69 10.45 14.56
C PHE A 92 7.92 9.23 15.06
N GLY A 93 7.98 8.13 14.32
CA GLY A 93 7.27 6.90 14.64
C GLY A 93 7.96 6.05 15.71
N MET A 94 7.20 5.14 16.30
CA MET A 94 7.66 4.24 17.37
C MET A 94 8.30 2.98 16.79
N GLY A 95 9.53 3.06 16.31
CA GLY A 95 10.30 1.89 15.89
C GLY A 95 11.21 1.38 17.00
N ARG A 96 11.42 0.06 17.07
CA ARG A 96 12.25 -0.58 18.09
C ARG A 96 13.74 -0.22 17.96
N TYR A 97 14.25 -0.23 16.74
CA TYR A 97 15.68 0.03 16.45
C TYR A 97 15.91 1.42 15.91
N VAL A 98 15.05 1.87 15.01
CA VAL A 98 15.09 3.21 14.41
C VAL A 98 13.72 3.83 14.43
N ARG A 99 13.62 5.16 14.38
CA ARG A 99 12.34 5.87 14.37
C ARG A 99 11.75 5.85 12.96
N ALA A 100 10.57 5.22 12.82
CA ALA A 100 9.91 5.07 11.53
C ALA A 100 9.34 6.43 11.06
N SER A 101 9.95 7.01 10.05
CA SER A 101 9.54 8.27 9.43
C SER A 101 8.97 8.12 8.03
N HIS A 102 8.95 6.90 7.51
CA HIS A 102 8.47 6.61 6.15
C HIS A 102 7.75 5.27 6.06
N GLU A 103 7.04 5.07 4.96
CA GLU A 103 6.56 3.77 4.50
C GLU A 103 6.97 3.55 3.04
N THR A 104 7.02 2.29 2.65
CA THR A 104 7.50 1.89 1.33
C THR A 104 6.42 1.14 0.57
N CYS A 105 6.25 1.50 -0.69
CA CYS A 105 5.38 0.84 -1.66
C CYS A 105 6.24 0.20 -2.76
N ILE A 106 6.14 -1.11 -2.95
CA ILE A 106 6.84 -1.82 -4.02
C ILE A 106 6.16 -1.50 -5.34
N VAL A 107 6.95 -1.12 -6.34
CA VAL A 107 6.52 -0.98 -7.73
C VAL A 107 6.88 -2.24 -8.49
N ALA A 108 5.89 -2.95 -9.01
CA ALA A 108 6.09 -4.17 -9.76
C ALA A 108 5.27 -4.16 -11.06
N THR A 109 5.70 -4.89 -12.07
CA THR A 109 5.02 -4.97 -13.36
C THR A 109 4.88 -6.41 -13.83
N ARG A 110 3.89 -6.66 -14.68
CA ARG A 110 3.79 -7.88 -15.51
C ARG A 110 3.69 -7.47 -16.98
N GLY A 111 4.06 -8.40 -17.86
CA GLY A 111 4.05 -8.15 -19.30
C GLY A 111 5.02 -7.06 -19.75
N ARG A 112 4.64 -6.34 -20.80
CA ARG A 112 5.42 -5.23 -21.39
C ARG A 112 4.89 -3.87 -20.96
N PHE A 113 4.65 -3.71 -19.65
CA PHE A 113 4.08 -2.48 -19.09
C PHE A 113 4.93 -1.24 -19.45
N LYS A 114 4.28 -0.22 -20.01
CA LYS A 114 4.92 1.04 -20.36
C LYS A 114 4.39 2.15 -19.44
N VAL A 115 5.32 2.85 -18.79
CA VAL A 115 5.03 4.02 -17.96
C VAL A 115 4.69 5.21 -18.86
N ARG A 116 3.60 5.94 -18.53
CA ARG A 116 3.17 7.14 -19.24
C ARG A 116 4.00 8.36 -18.85
N ASP A 117 4.16 8.61 -17.55
CA ASP A 117 4.93 9.73 -17.02
C ASP A 117 6.22 9.25 -16.36
N ARG A 118 7.36 9.53 -16.98
CA ARG A 118 8.69 9.14 -16.49
C ARG A 118 9.29 10.15 -15.51
N SER A 119 8.60 11.25 -15.21
CA SER A 119 9.05 12.26 -14.24
C SER A 119 8.63 11.95 -12.80
N VAL A 120 7.83 10.91 -12.59
CA VAL A 120 7.42 10.47 -11.25
C VAL A 120 8.65 10.04 -10.43
N ARG A 121 8.81 10.65 -9.27
CA ARG A 121 9.94 10.38 -8.37
C ARG A 121 9.63 9.20 -7.46
N SER A 122 10.67 8.50 -7.02
CA SER A 122 10.59 7.38 -6.08
C SER A 122 10.34 7.81 -4.63
N ARG A 123 10.14 9.08 -4.36
CA ARG A 123 9.82 9.63 -3.03
C ARG A 123 8.80 10.76 -3.16
N PHE A 124 7.87 10.79 -2.22
CA PHE A 124 6.97 11.93 -1.99
C PHE A 124 6.77 12.15 -0.49
N SER A 125 6.45 13.38 -0.11
CA SER A 125 6.12 13.75 1.27
C SER A 125 4.63 14.04 1.36
N ALA A 126 3.95 13.45 2.35
CA ALA A 126 2.55 13.70 2.60
C ALA A 126 2.26 13.62 4.11
N ARG A 127 1.24 14.33 4.57
CA ARG A 127 0.76 14.25 5.96
C ARG A 127 0.14 12.89 6.22
N VAL A 128 0.36 12.38 7.44
CA VAL A 128 -0.36 11.19 7.91
C VAL A 128 -1.87 11.53 7.93
N PRO A 129 -2.73 10.69 7.32
CA PRO A 129 -4.16 10.92 7.29
C PRO A 129 -4.77 11.07 8.68
N VAL A 130 -5.73 11.97 8.82
CA VAL A 130 -6.47 12.23 10.06
C VAL A 130 -7.97 12.12 9.82
N GLY A 131 -8.69 11.64 10.82
CA GLY A 131 -10.15 11.59 10.81
C GLY A 131 -10.78 12.94 11.19
N ASP A 132 -12.11 12.99 11.12
CA ASP A 132 -12.89 14.17 11.47
C ASP A 132 -12.72 14.60 12.94
N ASP A 133 -12.39 13.64 13.82
CA ASP A 133 -12.04 13.89 15.22
C ASP A 133 -10.62 14.46 15.40
N GLY A 134 -9.92 14.69 14.31
CA GLY A 134 -8.56 15.21 14.29
C GLY A 134 -7.50 14.22 14.76
N LYS A 135 -7.82 12.94 15.00
CA LYS A 135 -6.82 11.90 15.33
C LYS A 135 -6.24 11.25 14.06
N TYR A 136 -5.03 10.72 14.17
CA TYR A 136 -4.44 9.95 13.09
C TYR A 136 -5.26 8.69 12.83
N ILE A 137 -5.60 8.46 11.56
CA ILE A 137 -6.23 7.20 11.13
C ILE A 137 -5.11 6.15 11.06
N HIS A 138 -5.24 5.12 11.89
CA HIS A 138 -4.24 4.06 11.96
C HIS A 138 -4.06 3.38 10.60
N SER A 139 -2.80 3.24 10.18
CA SER A 139 -2.40 2.56 8.93
C SER A 139 -2.98 3.13 7.63
N ALA A 140 -3.71 4.26 7.66
CA ALA A 140 -4.21 4.87 6.43
C ALA A 140 -3.05 5.36 5.55
N LYS A 141 -3.18 5.11 4.24
CA LYS A 141 -2.23 5.59 3.24
C LYS A 141 -2.65 6.95 2.67
N PRO A 142 -1.68 7.77 2.26
CA PRO A 142 -1.97 9.09 1.73
C PRO A 142 -2.59 9.02 0.33
N HIS A 143 -3.42 10.02 -0.01
CA HIS A 143 -4.09 10.06 -1.32
C HIS A 143 -3.14 10.21 -2.50
N GLU A 144 -1.96 10.74 -2.27
CA GLU A 144 -0.94 11.01 -3.28
C GLU A 144 -0.52 9.76 -4.04
N ILE A 145 -0.59 8.56 -3.43
CA ILE A 145 -0.25 7.32 -4.14
C ILE A 145 -1.18 7.05 -5.32
N PHE A 146 -2.45 7.42 -5.21
CA PHE A 146 -3.43 7.23 -6.29
C PHE A 146 -3.17 8.20 -7.43
N ALA A 147 -2.89 9.47 -7.14
CA ALA A 147 -2.48 10.44 -8.14
C ALA A 147 -1.17 10.03 -8.84
N ILE A 148 -0.22 9.45 -8.11
CA ILE A 148 1.00 8.86 -8.67
C ILE A 148 0.64 7.70 -9.60
N ALA A 149 -0.22 6.78 -9.20
CA ALA A 149 -0.67 5.66 -10.00
C ALA A 149 -1.33 6.11 -11.31
N GLU A 150 -2.20 7.12 -11.24
CA GLU A 150 -2.89 7.72 -12.40
C GLU A 150 -1.93 8.43 -13.36
N ARG A 151 -0.86 9.04 -12.84
CA ARG A 151 0.22 9.61 -13.68
C ARG A 151 1.02 8.51 -14.37
N LEU A 152 1.32 7.42 -13.69
CA LEU A 152 2.14 6.32 -14.21
C LEU A 152 1.46 5.58 -15.37
N SER A 153 0.13 5.47 -15.36
CA SER A 153 -0.61 4.76 -16.41
C SER A 153 -2.07 5.19 -16.47
N PRO A 154 -2.73 5.14 -17.64
CA PRO A 154 -4.18 5.12 -17.69
C PRO A 154 -4.72 3.85 -17.06
N GLY A 155 -5.95 3.92 -16.51
CA GLY A 155 -6.66 2.77 -15.96
C GLY A 155 -6.98 1.68 -17.00
N PRO A 156 -7.75 0.69 -16.61
CA PRO A 156 -8.58 0.59 -15.38
C PRO A 156 -7.77 0.43 -14.10
N TYR A 157 -8.26 1.09 -13.03
CA TYR A 157 -7.62 1.10 -11.71
C TYR A 157 -8.38 0.21 -10.73
N VAL A 158 -7.64 -0.50 -9.88
CA VAL A 158 -8.17 -1.30 -8.77
C VAL A 158 -7.44 -0.95 -7.48
N GLU A 159 -8.20 -0.73 -6.42
CA GLU A 159 -7.70 -0.65 -5.05
C GLU A 159 -8.10 -1.93 -4.32
N MET A 160 -7.12 -2.72 -3.87
CA MET A 160 -7.33 -3.92 -3.06
C MET A 160 -7.11 -3.59 -1.59
N PHE A 161 -7.90 -4.20 -0.72
CA PHE A 161 -7.95 -3.91 0.72
C PHE A 161 -8.37 -2.46 0.99
N ALA A 162 -9.24 -1.94 0.11
CA ALA A 162 -9.76 -0.59 0.19
C ALA A 162 -10.64 -0.41 1.44
N ARG A 163 -10.60 0.79 2.02
CA ARG A 163 -11.52 1.19 3.10
C ARG A 163 -12.69 1.99 2.53
N PRO A 164 -12.51 3.19 1.96
CA PRO A 164 -13.60 3.89 1.28
C PRO A 164 -13.63 3.57 -0.22
N ARG A 165 -14.77 3.82 -0.84
CA ARG A 165 -14.87 3.87 -2.30
C ARG A 165 -14.12 5.08 -2.85
N ARG A 166 -13.53 4.93 -4.03
CA ARG A 166 -12.83 5.99 -4.76
C ARG A 166 -13.39 6.15 -6.15
N ALA A 167 -13.75 7.39 -6.53
CA ALA A 167 -14.20 7.70 -7.89
C ALA A 167 -13.15 7.32 -8.93
N GLY A 168 -13.56 6.65 -10.00
CA GLY A 168 -12.68 6.17 -11.07
C GLY A 168 -11.88 4.91 -10.74
N TRP A 169 -12.05 4.33 -9.55
CA TRP A 169 -11.41 3.10 -9.09
C TRP A 169 -12.42 2.01 -8.77
N THR A 170 -12.10 0.78 -9.09
CA THR A 170 -12.82 -0.37 -8.54
C THR A 170 -12.17 -0.75 -7.22
N CYS A 171 -12.94 -0.73 -6.14
CA CYS A 171 -12.44 -0.95 -4.80
C CYS A 171 -12.90 -2.31 -4.25
N PHE A 172 -11.97 -3.10 -3.70
CA PHE A 172 -12.22 -4.35 -3.00
C PHE A 172 -11.64 -4.26 -1.60
N GLY A 173 -12.44 -4.54 -0.57
CA GLY A 173 -12.01 -4.54 0.82
C GLY A 173 -13.17 -4.80 1.76
N ASP A 174 -12.87 -5.17 3.00
CA ASP A 174 -13.89 -5.53 4.01
C ASP A 174 -14.70 -4.31 4.51
N GLU A 175 -14.19 -3.08 4.27
CA GLU A 175 -14.80 -1.82 4.73
C GLU A 175 -15.42 -1.02 3.55
N VAL A 176 -15.49 -1.60 2.35
CA VAL A 176 -16.09 -0.96 1.17
C VAL A 176 -17.58 -1.18 1.17
N GLU A 177 -18.36 -0.18 1.61
CA GLU A 177 -19.82 -0.11 1.48
C GLU A 177 -20.24 0.40 0.10
#